data_e0a7cbfedf6ef247ac9d89b768178274
#
_entry.id   e0a7cbfedf6ef247ac9d89b768178274
#
_cell.length_a   1.000
_cell.length_b   1.000
_cell.length_c   1.000
_cell.angle_alpha   90.00
_cell.angle_beta   90.00
_cell.angle_gamma   90.00
#
_symmetry.space_group_name_H-M   'P 1'
#
loop_
_entity.id
_entity.type
_entity.pdbx_description
1 polymer ?
#
loop_
_entity_poly.entity_id
_entity_poly.type
_entity_poly.pdbx_seq_one_letter_code
_entity_poly.pdbx_strand_id
1 'polypeptide(L)'
;MLAGVRDGQGLMRCTTLIIPKQEGTSDTVSMTHEEELISFCCSGKHPMGEEGNLLQLGWIHTHPSQSCFMSSVDIHTHCGYQTMLPEAVAVVVALVNSRRPQVGVFRLTEPEGLQLIQRCELRGFHPHPIPDPQIYKSHHTVVWEESGFSVVDLRS
;
A
#
# COMPACT_ATOMS: atom_id res chain seq x y z
N MET A 1 -4.73 0.69 5.06
CA MET A 1 -4.70 1.32 3.72
C MET A 1 -4.29 2.78 3.87
N LEU A 2 -3.50 3.29 2.95
CA LEU A 2 -3.11 4.70 2.87
C LEU A 2 -4.12 5.43 1.96
N ALA A 3 -4.69 6.51 2.45
CA ALA A 3 -5.66 7.30 1.72
C ALA A 3 -5.32 8.79 1.77
N GLY A 4 -5.80 9.53 0.79
CA GLY A 4 -5.53 10.96 0.71
C GLY A 4 -6.12 11.61 -0.52
N VAL A 5 -5.55 12.73 -0.89
CA VAL A 5 -6.05 13.59 -1.96
C VAL A 5 -4.94 13.93 -2.96
N ARG A 6 -5.35 14.33 -4.14
CA ARG A 6 -4.46 14.99 -5.11
C ARG A 6 -4.62 16.51 -4.94
N ASP A 7 -3.54 17.19 -4.62
CA ASP A 7 -3.59 18.64 -4.49
C ASP A 7 -3.67 19.37 -5.85
N GLY A 8 -3.84 20.69 -5.79
CA GLY A 8 -3.95 21.53 -7.00
C GLY A 8 -2.71 21.56 -7.88
N GLN A 9 -1.57 21.05 -7.43
CA GLN A 9 -0.33 20.91 -8.17
C GLN A 9 -0.14 19.48 -8.73
N GLY A 10 -1.10 18.57 -8.46
CA GLY A 10 -1.05 17.18 -8.88
C GLY A 10 -0.26 16.27 -7.95
N LEU A 11 0.20 16.77 -6.79
CA LEU A 11 0.92 15.99 -5.80
C LEU A 11 -0.06 15.11 -5.00
N MET A 12 0.28 13.84 -4.82
CA MET A 12 -0.48 12.94 -3.94
C MET A 12 -0.09 13.19 -2.50
N ARG A 13 -1.07 13.59 -1.69
CA ARG A 13 -0.88 13.83 -0.25
C ARG A 13 -1.63 12.76 0.54
N CYS A 14 -0.88 11.91 1.23
CA CYS A 14 -1.46 10.92 2.14
C CYS A 14 -1.82 11.62 3.46
N THR A 15 -3.10 11.68 3.79
CA THR A 15 -3.63 12.37 4.97
C THR A 15 -4.27 11.41 5.97
N THR A 16 -4.54 10.17 5.57
CA THR A 16 -5.33 9.24 6.37
C THR A 16 -4.80 7.82 6.29
N LEU A 17 -4.61 7.19 7.44
CA LEU A 17 -4.44 5.75 7.56
C LEU A 17 -5.79 5.13 7.92
N ILE A 18 -6.27 4.23 7.09
CA ILE A 18 -7.47 3.46 7.38
C ILE A 18 -7.04 2.04 7.74
N ILE A 19 -7.43 1.58 8.92
CA ILE A 19 -7.19 0.23 9.41
C ILE A 19 -8.46 -0.57 9.12
N PRO A 20 -8.48 -1.41 8.05
CA PRO A 20 -9.65 -2.19 7.71
C PRO A 20 -9.81 -3.39 8.64
N LYS A 21 -10.97 -4.02 8.63
CA LYS A 21 -11.11 -5.38 9.14
C LYS A 21 -10.19 -6.30 8.36
N GLN A 22 -9.40 -7.08 9.08
CA GLN A 22 -8.33 -7.88 8.48
C GLN A 22 -8.06 -9.14 9.29
N GLU A 23 -7.62 -10.17 8.61
CA GLU A 23 -7.12 -11.40 9.21
C GLU A 23 -5.65 -11.57 8.85
N GLY A 24 -4.82 -11.81 9.87
CA GLY A 24 -3.38 -11.98 9.71
C GLY A 24 -2.89 -13.33 10.19
N THR A 25 -1.84 -13.81 9.52
CA THR A 25 -1.03 -14.95 9.96
C THR A 25 0.39 -14.46 10.26
N SER A 26 1.33 -15.37 10.52
CA SER A 26 2.75 -15.02 10.62
C SER A 26 3.33 -14.43 9.33
N ASP A 27 2.75 -14.77 8.18
CA ASP A 27 3.36 -14.53 6.86
C ASP A 27 2.45 -13.76 5.89
N THR A 28 1.16 -13.64 6.19
CA THR A 28 0.20 -12.99 5.30
C THR A 28 -0.82 -12.17 6.07
N VAL A 29 -1.39 -11.19 5.40
CA VAL A 29 -2.55 -10.42 5.84
C VAL A 29 -3.54 -10.31 4.70
N SER A 30 -4.82 -10.49 4.98
CA SER A 30 -5.90 -10.25 4.03
C SER A 30 -6.95 -9.33 4.62
N MET A 31 -7.42 -8.39 3.82
CA MET A 31 -8.54 -7.53 4.21
C MET A 31 -9.85 -8.33 4.09
N THR A 32 -10.71 -8.11 5.07
CA THR A 32 -12.11 -8.55 5.04
C THR A 32 -13.00 -7.32 4.95
N HIS A 33 -14.22 -7.47 4.43
CA HIS A 33 -15.19 -6.37 4.33
C HIS A 33 -14.67 -5.15 3.55
N GLU A 34 -14.12 -5.38 2.36
CA GLU A 34 -13.59 -4.31 1.49
C GLU A 34 -14.65 -3.25 1.15
N GLU A 35 -15.94 -3.62 1.14
CA GLU A 35 -17.07 -2.73 0.93
C GLU A 35 -17.16 -1.60 1.95
N GLU A 36 -16.81 -1.86 3.22
CA GLU A 36 -16.80 -0.83 4.27
C GLU A 36 -15.71 0.21 4.00
N LEU A 37 -14.55 -0.25 3.52
CA LEU A 37 -13.43 0.60 3.16
C LEU A 37 -13.78 1.51 1.98
N ILE A 38 -14.37 0.95 0.93
CA ILE A 38 -14.81 1.69 -0.26
C ILE A 38 -15.88 2.71 0.13
N SER A 39 -16.87 2.29 0.93
CA SER A 39 -17.93 3.15 1.43
C SER A 39 -17.38 4.34 2.21
N PHE A 40 -16.40 4.10 3.08
CA PHE A 40 -15.73 5.17 3.82
C PHE A 40 -15.03 6.16 2.90
N CYS A 41 -14.23 5.69 1.95
CA CYS A 41 -13.51 6.55 1.00
C CYS A 41 -14.45 7.42 0.15
N CYS A 42 -15.63 6.89 -0.20
CA CYS A 42 -16.63 7.57 -1.01
C CYS A 42 -17.64 8.42 -0.21
N SER A 43 -17.56 8.40 1.12
CA SER A 43 -18.56 9.06 1.97
C SER A 43 -18.47 10.60 1.96
N GLY A 44 -17.37 11.17 1.46
CA GLY A 44 -17.08 12.61 1.57
C GLY A 44 -16.81 13.10 2.99
N LYS A 45 -16.78 12.18 3.97
CA LYS A 45 -16.52 12.49 5.38
C LYS A 45 -15.04 12.36 5.70
N HIS A 46 -14.28 13.38 5.37
CA HIS A 46 -12.85 13.38 5.67
C HIS A 46 -12.58 13.76 7.13
N PRO A 47 -11.73 13.00 7.83
CA PRO A 47 -11.32 13.37 9.19
C PRO A 47 -10.62 14.73 9.28
N MET A 48 -10.01 15.17 8.17
CA MET A 48 -9.29 16.44 8.07
C MET A 48 -10.14 17.59 7.52
N GLY A 49 -11.46 17.39 7.30
CA GLY A 49 -12.35 18.42 6.80
C GLY A 49 -12.17 18.81 5.33
N GLU A 50 -11.42 18.01 4.56
CA GLU A 50 -11.31 18.18 3.12
C GLU A 50 -12.60 17.72 2.43
N GLU A 51 -13.03 18.42 1.39
CA GLU A 51 -14.20 18.03 0.60
C GLU A 51 -13.81 17.05 -0.52
N GLY A 52 -14.69 16.09 -0.79
CA GLY A 52 -14.54 15.13 -1.88
C GLY A 52 -14.25 13.69 -1.41
N ASN A 53 -13.85 12.84 -2.33
CA ASN A 53 -13.56 11.44 -2.05
C ASN A 53 -12.07 11.23 -1.78
N LEU A 54 -11.74 10.34 -0.84
CA LEU A 54 -10.38 9.91 -0.61
C LEU A 54 -9.92 8.98 -1.73
N LEU A 55 -8.73 9.25 -2.28
CA LEU A 55 -8.05 8.33 -3.18
C LEU A 55 -7.34 7.24 -2.36
N GLN A 56 -7.36 6.03 -2.88
CA GLN A 56 -6.58 4.91 -2.32
C GLN A 56 -5.14 5.01 -2.83
N LEU A 57 -4.28 5.67 -2.05
CA LEU A 57 -2.89 5.96 -2.45
C LEU A 57 -1.95 4.77 -2.30
N GLY A 58 -2.42 3.70 -1.67
CA GLY A 58 -1.64 2.48 -1.47
C GLY A 58 -1.93 1.80 -0.14
N TRP A 59 -0.99 1.03 0.31
CA TRP A 59 -1.14 0.25 1.52
C TRP A 59 0.17 0.15 2.30
N ILE A 60 0.04 -0.16 3.58
CA ILE A 60 1.15 -0.35 4.50
C ILE A 60 0.96 -1.67 5.25
N HIS A 61 2.02 -2.45 5.37
CA HIS A 61 2.01 -3.67 6.16
C HIS A 61 3.35 -3.89 6.87
N THR A 62 3.35 -4.76 7.85
CA THR A 62 4.54 -5.09 8.62
C THR A 62 5.14 -6.42 8.18
N HIS A 63 6.47 -6.50 8.24
CA HIS A 63 7.23 -7.73 8.20
C HIS A 63 7.78 -8.00 9.61
N PRO A 64 7.09 -8.80 10.45
CA PRO A 64 7.48 -8.97 11.84
C PRO A 64 8.85 -9.63 12.02
N SER A 65 9.20 -10.58 11.15
CA SER A 65 10.44 -11.36 11.20
C SER A 65 11.25 -11.35 9.90
N GLN A 66 10.75 -10.71 8.86
CA GLN A 66 11.40 -10.64 7.54
C GLN A 66 12.06 -9.28 7.32
N SER A 67 13.01 -9.23 6.39
CA SER A 67 13.64 -7.98 5.96
C SER A 67 12.66 -7.06 5.20
N CYS A 68 13.13 -5.87 4.88
CA CYS A 68 12.33 -4.87 4.16
C CYS A 68 12.42 -5.10 2.65
N PHE A 69 11.44 -5.83 2.12
CA PHE A 69 11.31 -6.16 0.69
C PHE A 69 9.82 -6.43 0.39
N MET A 70 9.48 -6.69 -0.87
CA MET A 70 8.14 -7.15 -1.25
C MET A 70 8.19 -8.64 -1.60
N SER A 71 7.41 -9.46 -0.88
CA SER A 71 7.21 -10.86 -1.23
C SER A 71 6.41 -10.99 -2.54
N SER A 72 6.35 -12.20 -3.12
CA SER A 72 5.51 -12.44 -4.29
C SER A 72 4.03 -12.15 -4.02
N VAL A 73 3.54 -12.43 -2.82
CA VAL A 73 2.17 -12.09 -2.40
C VAL A 73 1.97 -10.58 -2.33
N ASP A 74 2.94 -9.85 -1.78
CA ASP A 74 2.88 -8.37 -1.70
C ASP A 74 2.87 -7.74 -3.09
N ILE A 75 3.68 -8.26 -4.00
CA ILE A 75 3.76 -7.81 -5.39
C ILE A 75 2.40 -7.96 -6.09
N HIS A 76 1.72 -9.10 -5.92
CA HIS A 76 0.39 -9.32 -6.46
C HIS A 76 -0.67 -8.40 -5.83
N THR A 77 -0.64 -8.23 -4.53
CA THR A 77 -1.52 -7.29 -3.83
C THR A 77 -1.33 -5.86 -4.35
N HIS A 78 -0.08 -5.42 -4.47
CA HIS A 78 0.23 -4.07 -4.93
C HIS A 78 -0.12 -3.85 -6.40
N CYS A 79 -0.06 -4.87 -7.22
CA CYS A 79 -0.48 -4.80 -8.62
C CYS A 79 -1.94 -4.30 -8.75
N GLY A 80 -2.83 -4.74 -7.88
CA GLY A 80 -4.21 -4.24 -7.82
C GLY A 80 -4.27 -2.74 -7.55
N TYR A 81 -3.54 -2.26 -6.55
CA TYR A 81 -3.48 -0.83 -6.22
C TYR A 81 -2.90 0.01 -7.36
N GLN A 82 -1.76 -0.41 -7.92
CA GLN A 82 -1.07 0.36 -8.97
C GLN A 82 -1.82 0.34 -10.31
N THR A 83 -2.60 -0.70 -10.57
CA THR A 83 -3.50 -0.74 -11.74
C THR A 83 -4.62 0.27 -11.64
N MET A 84 -5.18 0.48 -10.43
CA MET A 84 -6.26 1.44 -10.20
C MET A 84 -5.74 2.88 -10.11
N LEU A 85 -4.59 3.08 -9.50
CA LEU A 85 -3.93 4.38 -9.37
C LEU A 85 -2.44 4.21 -9.69
N PRO A 86 -1.98 4.69 -10.87
CA PRO A 86 -0.58 4.51 -11.29
C PRO A 86 0.45 5.01 -10.28
N GLU A 87 0.13 6.00 -9.48
CA GLU A 87 1.01 6.57 -8.45
C GLU A 87 0.99 5.82 -7.11
N ALA A 88 0.18 4.77 -6.98
CA ALA A 88 0.05 4.03 -5.73
C ALA A 88 1.39 3.46 -5.24
N VAL A 89 1.55 3.42 -3.92
CA VAL A 89 2.76 2.92 -3.26
C VAL A 89 2.44 1.79 -2.28
N ALA A 90 3.40 0.89 -2.12
CA ALA A 90 3.41 -0.10 -1.04
C ALA A 90 4.44 0.31 0.01
N VAL A 91 4.04 0.39 1.26
CA VAL A 91 4.95 0.67 2.38
C VAL A 91 5.14 -0.60 3.20
N VAL A 92 6.39 -0.99 3.39
CA VAL A 92 6.78 -2.14 4.21
C VAL A 92 7.52 -1.65 5.45
N VAL A 93 7.08 -2.10 6.62
CA VAL A 93 7.73 -1.82 7.90
C VAL A 93 8.30 -3.12 8.44
N ALA A 94 9.62 -3.30 8.31
CA ALA A 94 10.31 -4.49 8.80
C ALA A 94 10.78 -4.30 10.24
N LEU A 95 10.42 -5.24 11.12
CA LEU A 95 10.65 -5.18 12.56
C LEU A 95 11.81 -6.07 13.02
N VAL A 96 12.62 -6.60 12.11
CA VAL A 96 13.76 -7.49 12.42
C VAL A 96 14.71 -6.89 13.47
N ASN A 97 14.84 -5.57 13.45
CA ASN A 97 15.53 -4.84 14.50
C ASN A 97 14.52 -3.94 15.23
N SER A 98 13.98 -4.43 16.33
CA SER A 98 12.95 -3.75 17.13
C SER A 98 13.36 -2.36 17.64
N ARG A 99 14.67 -2.06 17.70
CA ARG A 99 15.16 -0.74 18.12
C ARG A 99 15.07 0.31 17.01
N ARG A 100 15.10 -0.12 15.74
CA ARG A 100 14.98 0.76 14.56
C ARG A 100 14.27 0.01 13.44
N PRO A 101 12.94 0.08 13.35
CA PRO A 101 12.21 -0.47 12.22
C PRO A 101 12.75 0.09 10.90
N GLN A 102 12.91 -0.79 9.92
CA GLN A 102 13.27 -0.38 8.57
C GLN A 102 11.99 -0.14 7.77
N VAL A 103 11.87 1.03 7.16
CA VAL A 103 10.73 1.40 6.33
C VAL A 103 11.18 1.48 4.87
N GLY A 104 10.49 0.77 4.01
CA GLY A 104 10.66 0.83 2.56
C GLY A 104 9.37 1.25 1.87
N VAL A 105 9.50 2.04 0.82
CA VAL A 105 8.40 2.41 -0.08
C VAL A 105 8.71 1.84 -1.44
N PHE A 106 7.77 1.10 -2.01
CA PHE A 106 7.98 0.33 -3.23
C PHE A 106 6.89 0.59 -4.25
N ARG A 107 7.25 0.40 -5.53
CA ARG A 107 6.34 0.38 -6.67
C ARG A 107 6.77 -0.69 -7.66
N LEU A 108 5.83 -1.26 -8.41
CA LEU A 108 6.15 -2.08 -9.56
C LEU A 108 6.80 -1.23 -10.65
N THR A 109 7.75 -1.83 -11.35
CA THR A 109 8.33 -1.20 -12.55
C THR A 109 7.29 -1.12 -13.66
N GLU A 110 7.35 -0.08 -14.45
CA GLU A 110 6.46 0.12 -15.60
C GLU A 110 7.29 0.24 -16.89
N PRO A 111 6.88 -0.48 -17.94
CA PRO A 111 5.73 -1.37 -18.03
C PRO A 111 5.98 -2.81 -17.55
N GLU A 112 7.27 -3.23 -17.40
CA GLU A 112 7.66 -4.66 -17.34
C GLU A 112 7.08 -5.38 -16.12
N GLY A 113 7.32 -4.86 -14.90
CA GLY A 113 6.88 -5.50 -13.66
C GLY A 113 5.36 -5.54 -13.56
N LEU A 114 4.70 -4.41 -13.84
CA LEU A 114 3.25 -4.33 -13.77
C LEU A 114 2.59 -5.31 -14.76
N GLN A 115 3.04 -5.34 -16.01
CA GLN A 115 2.48 -6.23 -17.02
C GLN A 115 2.74 -7.71 -16.72
N LEU A 116 3.92 -8.03 -16.17
CA LEU A 116 4.25 -9.39 -15.78
C LEU A 116 3.27 -9.90 -14.72
N ILE A 117 3.03 -9.09 -13.68
CA ILE A 117 2.18 -9.51 -12.57
C ILE A 117 0.70 -9.54 -12.97
N GLN A 118 0.25 -8.60 -13.80
CA GLN A 118 -1.12 -8.61 -14.36
C GLN A 118 -1.44 -9.90 -15.15
N ARG A 119 -0.42 -10.53 -15.76
CA ARG A 119 -0.56 -11.78 -16.53
C ARG A 119 -0.30 -13.03 -15.69
N CYS A 120 0.20 -12.89 -14.47
CA CYS A 120 0.52 -14.00 -13.60
C CYS A 120 -0.74 -14.53 -12.92
N GLU A 121 -1.10 -15.78 -13.21
CA GLU A 121 -2.27 -16.45 -12.65
C GLU A 121 -1.96 -17.27 -11.38
N LEU A 122 -0.69 -17.37 -11.00
CA LEU A 122 -0.25 -18.11 -9.83
C LEU A 122 -0.67 -17.38 -8.55
N ARG A 123 -0.98 -18.14 -7.51
CA ARG A 123 -1.41 -17.63 -6.21
C ARG A 123 -0.45 -18.09 -5.11
N GLY A 124 -0.46 -17.38 -3.98
CA GLY A 124 0.41 -17.65 -2.85
C GLY A 124 1.87 -17.31 -3.13
N PHE A 125 2.77 -17.87 -2.34
CA PHE A 125 4.21 -17.65 -2.51
C PHE A 125 4.74 -18.47 -3.69
N HIS A 126 5.30 -17.79 -4.68
CA HIS A 126 5.89 -18.41 -5.87
C HIS A 126 6.96 -17.51 -6.47
N PRO A 127 7.96 -18.08 -7.19
CA PRO A 127 8.95 -17.29 -7.92
C PRO A 127 8.37 -16.74 -9.21
N HIS A 128 8.88 -15.59 -9.65
CA HIS A 128 8.61 -15.04 -10.97
C HIS A 128 9.77 -15.31 -11.95
N PRO A 129 9.53 -15.26 -13.28
CA PRO A 129 10.53 -15.63 -14.28
C PRO A 129 11.67 -14.62 -14.47
N ILE A 130 11.57 -13.43 -13.87
CA ILE A 130 12.60 -12.40 -13.89
C ILE A 130 12.98 -11.99 -12.46
N PRO A 131 14.20 -11.45 -12.24
CA PRO A 131 14.65 -11.02 -10.91
C PRO A 131 13.80 -9.89 -10.33
N ASP A 132 13.63 -9.90 -9.01
CA ASP A 132 12.83 -8.90 -8.27
C ASP A 132 13.15 -7.45 -8.61
N PRO A 133 14.42 -7.00 -8.78
CA PRO A 133 14.72 -5.62 -9.17
C PRO A 133 14.17 -5.17 -10.52
N GLN A 134 13.80 -6.14 -11.38
CA GLN A 134 13.11 -5.85 -12.64
C GLN A 134 11.58 -5.80 -12.47
N ILE A 135 11.05 -6.37 -11.38
CA ILE A 135 9.61 -6.40 -11.09
C ILE A 135 9.19 -5.19 -10.29
N TYR A 136 9.94 -4.86 -9.23
CA TYR A 136 9.66 -3.71 -8.38
C TYR A 136 10.93 -2.99 -7.96
N LYS A 137 10.78 -1.76 -7.49
CA LYS A 137 11.89 -0.92 -7.02
C LYS A 137 11.48 -0.04 -5.86
N SER A 138 12.46 0.39 -5.09
CA SER A 138 12.27 1.43 -4.08
C SER A 138 11.85 2.75 -4.74
N HIS A 139 10.87 3.41 -4.13
CA HIS A 139 10.38 4.71 -4.55
C HIS A 139 10.91 5.79 -3.61
N HIS A 140 11.79 6.64 -4.12
CA HIS A 140 12.51 7.63 -3.31
C HIS A 140 11.89 9.02 -3.33
N THR A 141 10.87 9.24 -4.16
CA THR A 141 10.20 10.55 -4.29
C THR A 141 9.08 10.73 -3.26
N VAL A 142 9.32 10.27 -2.03
CA VAL A 142 8.37 10.41 -0.92
C VAL A 142 8.95 11.40 0.07
N VAL A 143 8.16 12.43 0.39
CA VAL A 143 8.49 13.40 1.44
C VAL A 143 7.64 13.06 2.66
N TRP A 144 8.30 12.93 3.81
CA TRP A 144 7.65 12.71 5.10
C TRP A 144 7.38 14.06 5.75
N GLU A 145 6.12 14.37 6.03
CA GLU A 145 5.70 15.61 6.69
C GLU A 145 5.14 15.30 8.06
N GLU A 146 5.42 16.15 9.05
CA GLU A 146 4.86 16.04 10.40
C GLU A 146 3.47 16.69 10.54
N SER A 147 2.85 17.06 9.43
CA SER A 147 1.57 17.78 9.42
C SER A 147 0.37 16.83 9.31
N GLY A 148 -0.70 17.17 10.01
CA GLY A 148 -2.07 16.70 9.86
C GLY A 148 -2.28 15.32 9.27
N PHE A 149 -2.33 14.28 10.12
CA PHE A 149 -2.55 12.90 9.70
C PHE A 149 -3.64 12.26 10.58
N SER A 150 -4.58 11.60 9.98
CA SER A 150 -5.69 10.94 10.67
C SER A 150 -5.57 9.42 10.62
N VAL A 151 -6.04 8.79 11.68
CA VAL A 151 -6.18 7.32 11.73
C VAL A 151 -7.65 6.97 11.91
N VAL A 152 -8.16 6.16 11.02
CA VAL A 152 -9.53 5.63 11.05
C VAL A 152 -9.47 4.13 11.25
N ASP A 153 -10.01 3.66 12.36
CA ASP A 153 -10.03 2.24 12.70
C ASP A 153 -11.43 1.67 12.42
N LEU A 154 -11.53 0.79 11.42
CA LEU A 154 -12.78 0.12 11.02
C LEU A 154 -12.90 -1.29 11.60
N ARG A 155 -12.03 -1.69 12.52
CA ARG A 155 -12.04 -3.05 13.11
C ARG A 155 -13.10 -3.26 14.17
N SER A 156 -13.68 -2.20 14.69
CA SER A 156 -14.73 -2.22 15.72
C SER A 156 -16.12 -2.37 15.13
#